data_1de227ff2d3fe4f12ca38e59406934e1
#
_entry.id   1de227ff2d3fe4f12ca38e59406934e1
#
_cell.length_a   1.000
_cell.length_b   1.000
_cell.length_c   1.000
_cell.angle_alpha   90.00
_cell.angle_beta   90.00
_cell.angle_gamma   90.00
#
_symmetry.space_group_name_H-M   'P 1'
#
loop_
_entity.id
_entity.type
_entity.pdbx_description
1 polymer ?
#
loop_
_entity_poly.entity_id
_entity_poly.type
_entity_poly.pdbx_seq_one_letter_code
_entity_poly.pdbx_strand_id
1 'polypeptide(L)'
;MAELRADIVSEFKGKKSFKEATTATSILQKGVKKLGAQLAVTFGATQLLRFTKNAAKAFIEDEKAASRLAIAVKNLGLAFETPRIEEFISQLARTSGVADDQLRPSMQKLLTTTGSLAKSTQLLTQALDISAGSGVDFETVVNDLSMAYVGQTRGLRKYSLGLTQAELKTMSFADVQE
;
A
#
# COMPACT_ATOMS: atom_id res chain seq x y z
N MET A 1 -39.85 -39.11 -4.85
CA MET A 1 -39.06 -37.92 -5.24
C MET A 1 -39.05 -37.00 -4.02
N ALA A 2 -37.94 -37.00 -3.27
CA ALA A 2 -37.79 -36.17 -2.08
C ALA A 2 -37.11 -34.86 -2.52
N GLU A 3 -37.87 -33.77 -2.42
CA GLU A 3 -37.31 -32.42 -2.57
C GLU A 3 -36.42 -32.09 -1.38
N LEU A 4 -35.13 -32.03 -1.62
CA LEU A 4 -34.15 -31.43 -0.70
C LEU A 4 -34.35 -29.91 -0.73
N ARG A 5 -35.20 -29.39 0.16
CA ARG A 5 -35.18 -27.99 0.55
C ARG A 5 -33.92 -27.76 1.40
N ALA A 6 -32.87 -27.27 0.79
CA ALA A 6 -31.78 -26.65 1.51
C ALA A 6 -32.31 -25.32 2.08
N ASP A 7 -32.85 -25.33 3.28
CA ASP A 7 -33.05 -24.10 4.06
C ASP A 7 -31.66 -23.54 4.38
N ILE A 8 -31.19 -22.65 3.50
CA ILE A 8 -30.09 -21.77 3.83
C ILE A 8 -30.61 -20.78 4.85
N VAL A 9 -30.69 -21.21 6.11
CA VAL A 9 -30.75 -20.30 7.24
C VAL A 9 -29.37 -19.68 7.35
N SER A 10 -29.09 -18.68 6.52
CA SER A 10 -28.06 -17.72 6.80
C SER A 10 -28.54 -16.90 8.00
N GLU A 11 -28.41 -17.47 9.20
CA GLU A 11 -28.46 -16.69 10.42
C GLU A 11 -27.35 -15.65 10.27
N PHE A 12 -27.80 -14.47 9.89
CA PHE A 12 -26.94 -13.32 9.75
C PHE A 12 -26.38 -12.98 11.13
N LYS A 13 -25.30 -13.68 11.53
CA LYS A 13 -24.49 -13.38 12.72
C LYS A 13 -24.00 -11.93 12.72
N GLY A 14 -24.15 -11.22 11.59
CA GLY A 14 -23.84 -9.83 11.41
C GLY A 14 -24.66 -8.85 12.26
N LYS A 15 -25.88 -9.20 12.73
CA LYS A 15 -26.64 -8.28 13.60
C LYS A 15 -25.96 -8.02 14.93
N LYS A 16 -25.27 -9.02 15.50
CA LYS A 16 -24.54 -8.88 16.75
C LYS A 16 -23.23 -8.12 16.51
N SER A 17 -22.49 -8.47 15.47
CA SER A 17 -21.27 -7.78 15.04
C SER A 17 -21.54 -6.33 14.60
N PHE A 18 -22.66 -6.06 13.95
CA PHE A 18 -23.06 -4.69 13.60
C PHE A 18 -23.45 -3.86 14.83
N LYS A 19 -24.12 -4.48 15.82
CA LYS A 19 -24.41 -3.81 17.11
C LYS A 19 -23.14 -3.54 17.90
N GLU A 20 -22.22 -4.47 17.93
CA GLU A 20 -20.89 -4.31 18.57
C GLU A 20 -20.04 -3.26 17.85
N ALA A 21 -20.05 -3.24 16.51
CA ALA A 21 -19.37 -2.22 15.71
C ALA A 21 -19.98 -0.83 15.91
N THR A 22 -21.31 -0.70 15.94
CA THR A 22 -21.98 0.57 16.22
C THR A 22 -21.77 1.03 17.66
N THR A 23 -21.67 0.11 18.62
CA THR A 23 -21.35 0.44 20.03
C THR A 23 -19.89 0.88 20.15
N ALA A 24 -18.95 0.16 19.51
CA ALA A 24 -17.55 0.55 19.45
C ALA A 24 -17.35 1.92 18.77
N THR A 25 -18.05 2.18 17.67
CA THR A 25 -18.03 3.48 16.99
C THR A 25 -18.59 4.60 17.87
N SER A 26 -19.67 4.34 18.64
CA SER A 26 -20.25 5.32 19.57
C SER A 26 -19.35 5.60 20.78
N ILE A 27 -18.64 4.59 21.27
CA ILE A 27 -17.62 4.73 22.34
C ILE A 27 -16.42 5.52 21.83
N LEU A 28 -15.95 5.21 20.59
CA LEU A 28 -14.89 5.95 19.91
C LEU A 28 -15.31 7.41 19.68
N GLN A 29 -16.52 7.68 19.21
CA GLN A 29 -17.04 9.04 19.03
C GLN A 29 -17.13 9.81 20.36
N LYS A 30 -17.57 9.16 21.44
CA LYS A 30 -17.59 9.75 22.79
C LYS A 30 -16.18 10.00 23.32
N GLY A 31 -15.26 9.06 23.10
CA GLY A 31 -13.83 9.20 23.45
C GLY A 31 -13.16 10.32 22.67
N VAL A 32 -13.38 10.39 21.35
CA VAL A 32 -12.85 11.45 20.49
C VAL A 32 -13.46 12.81 20.85
N LYS A 33 -14.77 12.90 21.18
CA LYS A 33 -15.38 14.14 21.66
C LYS A 33 -14.81 14.60 22.99
N LYS A 34 -14.53 13.66 23.92
CA LYS A 34 -13.98 13.97 25.24
C LYS A 34 -12.50 14.39 25.14
N LEU A 35 -11.70 13.68 24.34
CA LEU A 35 -10.34 14.07 23.97
C LEU A 35 -10.31 15.36 23.18
N GLY A 36 -11.24 15.55 22.24
CA GLY A 36 -11.37 16.77 21.47
C GLY A 36 -11.67 18.00 22.31
N ALA A 37 -12.51 17.87 23.34
CA ALA A 37 -12.78 18.94 24.29
C ALA A 37 -11.53 19.30 25.14
N GLN A 38 -10.75 18.29 25.57
CA GLN A 38 -9.51 18.52 26.29
C GLN A 38 -8.40 19.07 25.41
N LEU A 39 -8.26 18.59 24.17
CA LEU A 39 -7.27 19.09 23.20
C LEU A 39 -7.64 20.46 22.65
N ALA A 40 -8.93 20.81 22.51
CA ALA A 40 -9.38 22.13 22.07
C ALA A 40 -8.99 23.23 23.06
N VAL A 41 -8.92 22.91 24.35
CA VAL A 41 -8.42 23.82 25.39
C VAL A 41 -6.92 24.04 25.28
N THR A 42 -6.17 23.01 24.81
CA THR A 42 -4.69 23.06 24.77
C THR A 42 -4.15 23.52 23.41
N PHE A 43 -4.81 23.18 22.32
CA PHE A 43 -4.31 23.43 20.94
C PHE A 43 -5.19 24.35 20.07
N GLY A 44 -6.34 24.80 20.55
CA GLY A 44 -7.28 25.62 19.80
C GLY A 44 -8.15 24.82 18.82
N ALA A 45 -9.43 25.21 18.73
CA ALA A 45 -10.43 24.51 17.90
C ALA A 45 -10.08 24.41 16.40
N THR A 46 -9.33 25.38 15.86
CA THR A 46 -8.89 25.43 14.47
C THR A 46 -7.86 24.36 14.13
N GLN A 47 -6.95 24.04 15.04
CA GLN A 47 -5.94 22.99 14.82
C GLN A 47 -6.55 21.60 14.89
N LEU A 48 -7.50 21.39 15.80
CA LEU A 48 -8.23 20.13 15.90
C LEU A 48 -9.07 19.84 14.65
N LEU A 49 -9.73 20.86 14.07
CA LEU A 49 -10.48 20.74 12.82
C LEU A 49 -9.58 20.42 11.62
N ARG A 50 -8.37 20.99 11.58
CA ARG A 50 -7.37 20.64 10.55
C ARG A 50 -6.86 19.21 10.72
N PHE A 51 -6.58 18.78 11.95
CA PHE A 51 -6.14 17.43 12.24
C PHE A 51 -7.19 16.39 11.85
N THR A 52 -8.46 16.60 12.22
CA THR A 52 -9.56 15.68 11.85
C THR A 52 -9.81 15.62 10.36
N LYS A 53 -9.73 16.75 9.64
CA LYS A 53 -9.81 16.76 8.18
C LYS A 53 -8.67 16.04 7.51
N ASN A 54 -7.44 16.23 7.98
CA ASN A 54 -6.26 15.58 7.43
C ASN A 54 -6.27 14.06 7.73
N ALA A 55 -6.66 13.66 8.94
CA ALA A 55 -6.81 12.26 9.30
C ALA A 55 -7.90 11.55 8.47
N ALA A 56 -9.06 12.21 8.26
CA ALA A 56 -10.12 11.69 7.41
C ALA A 56 -9.67 11.57 5.94
N LYS A 57 -8.94 12.55 5.44
CA LYS A 57 -8.40 12.51 4.08
C LYS A 57 -7.37 11.39 3.91
N ALA A 58 -6.43 11.25 4.83
CA ALA A 58 -5.42 10.20 4.83
C ALA A 58 -6.09 8.80 4.85
N PHE A 59 -7.11 8.59 5.68
CA PHE A 59 -7.87 7.35 5.73
C PHE A 59 -8.55 7.01 4.40
N ILE A 60 -9.18 8.01 3.75
CA ILE A 60 -9.84 7.82 2.44
C ILE A 60 -8.80 7.51 1.35
N GLU A 61 -7.63 8.13 1.40
CA GLU A 61 -6.55 7.89 0.44
C GLU A 61 -5.97 6.48 0.62
N ASP A 62 -5.78 6.02 1.85
CA ASP A 62 -5.31 4.68 2.17
C ASP A 62 -6.32 3.60 1.72
N GLU A 63 -7.61 3.78 2.00
CA GLU A 63 -8.67 2.87 1.54
C GLU A 63 -8.74 2.78 0.00
N LYS A 64 -8.55 3.92 -0.69
CA LYS A 64 -8.43 3.95 -2.15
C LYS A 64 -7.19 3.22 -2.66
N ALA A 65 -6.06 3.36 -1.98
CA ALA A 65 -4.82 2.68 -2.36
C ALA A 65 -4.96 1.16 -2.21
N ALA A 66 -5.53 0.68 -1.10
CA ALA A 66 -5.81 -0.73 -0.88
C ALA A 66 -6.79 -1.29 -1.95
N SER A 67 -7.86 -0.55 -2.26
CA SER A 67 -8.82 -0.94 -3.30
C SER A 67 -8.18 -1.02 -4.69
N ARG A 68 -7.34 -0.06 -5.06
CA ARG A 68 -6.63 -0.05 -6.35
C ARG A 68 -5.66 -1.21 -6.46
N LEU A 69 -4.92 -1.52 -5.39
CA LEU A 69 -4.03 -2.66 -5.33
C LEU A 69 -4.81 -3.97 -5.51
N ALA A 70 -5.92 -4.15 -4.79
CA ALA A 70 -6.77 -5.33 -4.93
C ALA A 70 -7.32 -5.51 -6.35
N ILE A 71 -7.70 -4.42 -7.02
CA ILE A 71 -8.13 -4.44 -8.43
C ILE A 71 -6.96 -4.87 -9.35
N ALA A 72 -5.76 -4.33 -9.16
CA ALA A 72 -4.60 -4.69 -9.95
C ALA A 72 -4.25 -6.18 -9.78
N VAL A 73 -4.26 -6.69 -8.56
CA VAL A 73 -4.04 -8.10 -8.24
C VAL A 73 -5.12 -8.99 -8.90
N LYS A 74 -6.39 -8.58 -8.82
CA LYS A 74 -7.51 -9.28 -9.46
C LYS A 74 -7.36 -9.33 -10.99
N ASN A 75 -6.96 -8.24 -11.60
CA ASN A 75 -6.77 -8.15 -13.06
C ASN A 75 -5.65 -9.07 -13.56
N LEU A 76 -4.69 -9.40 -12.72
CA LEU A 76 -3.65 -10.39 -12.99
C LEU A 76 -4.09 -11.83 -12.71
N GLY A 77 -5.34 -12.07 -12.31
CA GLY A 77 -5.83 -13.40 -11.93
C GLY A 77 -5.35 -13.88 -10.55
N LEU A 78 -4.74 -13.00 -9.76
CA LEU A 78 -4.11 -13.33 -8.49
C LEU A 78 -4.96 -12.90 -7.27
N ALA A 79 -6.28 -12.87 -7.39
CA ALA A 79 -7.18 -12.38 -6.34
C ALA A 79 -6.98 -13.09 -4.99
N PHE A 80 -6.58 -14.37 -4.98
CA PHE A 80 -6.29 -15.15 -3.79
C PHE A 80 -5.04 -14.69 -3.04
N GLU A 81 -4.11 -14.02 -3.72
CA GLU A 81 -2.87 -13.51 -3.14
C GLU A 81 -3.03 -12.15 -2.44
N THR A 82 -4.18 -11.51 -2.55
CA THR A 82 -4.40 -10.18 -1.96
C THR A 82 -4.06 -10.13 -0.47
N PRO A 83 -4.51 -11.06 0.40
CA PRO A 83 -4.17 -11.00 1.82
C PRO A 83 -2.65 -11.16 2.07
N ARG A 84 -1.98 -12.01 1.29
CA ARG A 84 -0.54 -12.23 1.39
C ARG A 84 0.27 -11.01 0.97
N ILE A 85 -0.21 -10.29 -0.06
CA ILE A 85 0.40 -9.05 -0.52
C ILE A 85 0.25 -7.96 0.56
N GLU A 86 -0.92 -7.83 1.18
CA GLU A 86 -1.14 -6.87 2.26
C GLU A 86 -0.29 -7.18 3.51
N GLU A 87 -0.14 -8.46 3.86
CA GLU A 87 0.75 -8.89 4.93
C GLU A 87 2.22 -8.56 4.62
N PHE A 88 2.67 -8.81 3.39
CA PHE A 88 4.01 -8.45 2.92
C PHE A 88 4.24 -6.94 3.01
N ILE A 89 3.29 -6.11 2.56
CA ILE A 89 3.37 -4.65 2.65
C ILE A 89 3.44 -4.21 4.12
N SER A 90 2.60 -4.78 4.99
CA SER A 90 2.61 -4.47 6.42
C SER A 90 3.92 -4.87 7.11
N GLN A 91 4.55 -5.95 6.66
CA GLN A 91 5.87 -6.37 7.14
C GLN A 91 6.95 -5.39 6.67
N LEU A 92 6.95 -5.02 5.38
CA LEU A 92 7.88 -4.03 4.85
C LEU A 92 7.76 -2.67 5.53
N ALA A 93 6.53 -2.19 5.78
CA ALA A 93 6.31 -0.94 6.49
C ALA A 93 6.95 -0.94 7.88
N ARG A 94 6.83 -2.05 8.61
CA ARG A 94 7.45 -2.20 9.94
C ARG A 94 8.97 -2.26 9.93
N THR A 95 9.56 -2.85 8.89
CA THR A 95 11.00 -3.06 8.81
C THR A 95 11.74 -1.90 8.15
N SER A 96 11.15 -1.25 7.16
CA SER A 96 11.76 -0.14 6.42
C SER A 96 11.45 1.25 6.99
N GLY A 97 10.37 1.37 7.78
CA GLY A 97 9.86 2.66 8.23
C GLY A 97 9.13 3.48 7.14
N VAL A 98 8.99 2.93 5.93
CA VAL A 98 8.17 3.53 4.86
C VAL A 98 6.71 3.19 5.12
N ALA A 99 5.83 4.19 5.09
CA ALA A 99 4.43 4.00 5.38
C ALA A 99 3.72 3.14 4.31
N ASP A 100 2.72 2.38 4.71
CA ASP A 100 1.98 1.46 3.86
C ASP A 100 1.15 2.19 2.77
N ASP A 101 0.77 3.45 3.01
CA ASP A 101 0.15 4.33 2.02
C ASP A 101 1.07 4.69 0.84
N GLN A 102 2.39 4.60 1.01
CA GLN A 102 3.39 4.71 -0.06
C GLN A 102 3.71 3.35 -0.69
N LEU A 103 3.75 2.29 0.10
CA LEU A 103 4.07 0.95 -0.37
C LEU A 103 2.97 0.36 -1.26
N ARG A 104 1.68 0.57 -0.94
CA ARG A 104 0.55 0.05 -1.74
C ARG A 104 0.51 0.60 -3.16
N PRO A 105 0.58 1.92 -3.41
CA PRO A 105 0.64 2.47 -4.77
C PRO A 105 1.88 2.00 -5.52
N SER A 106 3.01 1.90 -4.84
CA SER A 106 4.27 1.40 -5.40
C SER A 106 4.15 -0.06 -5.84
N MET A 107 3.60 -0.93 -4.99
CA MET A 107 3.31 -2.32 -5.33
C MET A 107 2.34 -2.44 -6.49
N GLN A 108 1.25 -1.65 -6.49
CA GLN A 108 0.30 -1.60 -7.60
C GLN A 108 1.00 -1.24 -8.92
N LYS A 109 1.86 -0.22 -8.90
CA LYS A 109 2.60 0.21 -10.09
C LYS A 109 3.51 -0.88 -10.62
N LEU A 110 4.31 -1.51 -9.73
CA LEU A 110 5.20 -2.60 -10.11
C LEU A 110 4.41 -3.80 -10.65
N LEU A 111 3.30 -4.20 -10.04
CA LEU A 111 2.42 -5.25 -10.54
C LEU A 111 1.90 -4.94 -11.94
N THR A 112 1.45 -3.73 -12.16
CA THR A 112 0.95 -3.30 -13.47
C THR A 112 2.05 -3.30 -14.53
N THR A 113 3.27 -2.92 -14.15
CA THR A 113 4.42 -2.85 -15.07
C THR A 113 5.00 -4.23 -15.38
N THR A 114 5.15 -5.08 -14.37
CA THR A 114 5.84 -6.38 -14.52
C THR A 114 4.90 -7.52 -14.91
N GLY A 115 3.61 -7.41 -14.58
CA GLY A 115 2.65 -8.50 -14.71
C GLY A 115 2.94 -9.71 -13.80
N SER A 116 3.87 -9.59 -12.85
CA SER A 116 4.34 -10.68 -12.01
C SER A 116 4.46 -10.28 -10.55
N LEU A 117 3.83 -11.05 -9.65
CA LEU A 117 3.91 -10.81 -8.21
C LEU A 117 5.35 -10.98 -7.71
N ALA A 118 6.04 -12.05 -8.12
CA ALA A 118 7.41 -12.33 -7.70
C ALA A 118 8.38 -11.20 -8.10
N LYS A 119 8.29 -10.73 -9.35
CA LYS A 119 9.09 -9.60 -9.83
C LYS A 119 8.75 -8.30 -9.07
N SER A 120 7.48 -8.05 -8.82
CA SER A 120 7.04 -6.83 -8.14
C SER A 120 7.50 -6.79 -6.67
N THR A 121 7.43 -7.92 -5.95
CA THR A 121 7.93 -8.00 -4.57
C THR A 121 9.45 -7.81 -4.52
N GLN A 122 10.18 -8.41 -5.45
CA GLN A 122 11.63 -8.22 -5.57
C GLN A 122 11.98 -6.75 -5.82
N LEU A 123 11.36 -6.12 -6.82
CA LEU A 123 11.60 -4.72 -7.16
C LEU A 123 11.22 -3.76 -6.04
N LEU A 124 10.15 -4.04 -5.30
CA LEU A 124 9.73 -3.23 -4.17
C LEU A 124 10.78 -3.26 -3.05
N THR A 125 11.31 -4.45 -2.73
CA THR A 125 12.39 -4.61 -1.75
C THR A 125 13.66 -3.89 -2.22
N GLN A 126 14.07 -4.07 -3.47
CA GLN A 126 15.22 -3.37 -4.04
C GLN A 126 15.05 -1.84 -4.02
N ALA A 127 13.82 -1.35 -4.26
CA ALA A 127 13.55 0.08 -4.19
C ALA A 127 13.78 0.64 -2.78
N LEU A 128 13.42 -0.11 -1.75
CA LEU A 128 13.68 0.27 -0.36
C LEU A 128 15.19 0.31 -0.06
N ASP A 129 15.92 -0.72 -0.49
CA ASP A 129 17.36 -0.81 -0.28
C ASP A 129 18.10 0.33 -1.01
N ILE A 130 17.74 0.61 -2.26
CA ILE A 130 18.32 1.71 -3.05
C ILE A 130 17.96 3.06 -2.41
N SER A 131 16.72 3.27 -2.00
CA SER A 131 16.28 4.50 -1.34
C SER A 131 17.06 4.74 -0.05
N ALA A 132 17.21 3.71 0.78
CA ALA A 132 17.96 3.78 2.03
C ALA A 132 19.45 4.06 1.78
N GLY A 133 20.06 3.42 0.78
CA GLY A 133 21.49 3.57 0.47
C GLY A 133 21.84 4.85 -0.26
N SER A 134 20.95 5.35 -1.14
CA SER A 134 21.20 6.55 -1.96
C SER A 134 20.64 7.84 -1.37
N GLY A 135 19.72 7.76 -0.41
CA GLY A 135 18.96 8.91 0.10
C GLY A 135 17.96 9.49 -0.90
N VAL A 136 17.73 8.83 -2.03
CA VAL A 136 16.71 9.23 -3.00
C VAL A 136 15.34 8.79 -2.52
N ASP A 137 14.34 9.63 -2.73
CA ASP A 137 12.96 9.35 -2.36
C ASP A 137 12.46 8.00 -2.92
N PHE A 138 11.79 7.22 -2.08
CA PHE A 138 11.35 5.85 -2.38
C PHE A 138 10.46 5.77 -3.63
N GLU A 139 9.46 6.66 -3.77
CA GLU A 139 8.58 6.66 -4.95
C GLU A 139 9.36 6.95 -6.24
N THR A 140 10.38 7.81 -6.15
CA THR A 140 11.27 8.11 -7.28
C THR A 140 12.06 6.87 -7.70
N VAL A 141 12.58 6.11 -6.74
CA VAL A 141 13.28 4.84 -7.02
C VAL A 141 12.35 3.82 -7.67
N VAL A 142 11.14 3.65 -7.14
CA VAL A 142 10.12 2.76 -7.72
C VAL A 142 9.78 3.14 -9.16
N ASN A 143 9.66 4.45 -9.44
CA ASN A 143 9.43 4.94 -10.79
C ASN A 143 10.57 4.57 -11.74
N ASP A 144 11.81 4.80 -11.34
CA ASP A 144 12.98 4.51 -12.15
C ASP A 144 13.15 3.01 -12.40
N LEU A 145 12.93 2.16 -11.38
CA LEU A 145 12.95 0.71 -11.56
C LEU A 145 11.82 0.23 -12.47
N SER A 146 10.62 0.81 -12.35
CA SER A 146 9.50 0.51 -13.25
C SER A 146 9.83 0.86 -14.70
N MET A 147 10.45 2.03 -14.93
CA MET A 147 10.87 2.46 -16.27
C MET A 147 12.03 1.61 -16.79
N ALA A 148 12.97 1.24 -15.93
CA ALA A 148 14.07 0.36 -16.30
C ALA A 148 13.59 -1.03 -16.71
N TYR A 149 12.57 -1.56 -16.03
CA TYR A 149 11.96 -2.85 -16.38
C TYR A 149 11.39 -2.88 -17.81
N VAL A 150 10.90 -1.75 -18.30
CA VAL A 150 10.45 -1.61 -19.71
C VAL A 150 11.54 -1.07 -20.64
N GLY A 151 12.83 -1.15 -20.24
CA GLY A 151 13.97 -0.81 -21.08
C GLY A 151 14.45 0.64 -21.00
N GLN A 152 13.86 1.46 -20.12
CA GLN A 152 14.26 2.88 -19.96
C GLN A 152 15.19 3.05 -18.76
N THR A 153 16.45 2.66 -18.90
CA THR A 153 17.45 2.59 -17.81
C THR A 153 18.06 3.95 -17.41
N ARG A 154 17.66 5.04 -18.06
CA ARG A 154 18.24 6.37 -17.86
C ARG A 154 18.17 6.86 -16.40
N GLY A 155 17.09 6.52 -15.67
CA GLY A 155 16.88 6.87 -14.26
C GLY A 155 17.86 6.19 -13.32
N LEU A 156 18.38 5.01 -13.68
CA LEU A 156 19.26 4.21 -12.82
C LEU A 156 20.66 4.85 -12.61
N ARG A 157 21.06 5.76 -13.49
CA ARG A 157 22.38 6.41 -13.42
C ARG A 157 22.64 7.18 -12.14
N LYS A 158 21.61 7.73 -11.53
CA LYS A 158 21.75 8.52 -10.29
C LYS A 158 22.03 7.67 -9.04
N TYR A 159 21.90 6.35 -9.13
CA TYR A 159 22.11 5.44 -8.00
C TYR A 159 23.57 4.96 -7.86
N SER A 160 24.49 5.49 -8.67
CA SER A 160 25.92 5.17 -8.59
C SER A 160 26.23 3.67 -8.68
N LEU A 161 25.49 2.96 -9.56
CA LEU A 161 25.66 1.52 -9.79
C LEU A 161 26.99 1.14 -10.43
N GLY A 162 27.93 2.08 -10.57
CA GLY A 162 29.24 1.85 -11.22
C GLY A 162 29.16 1.64 -12.74
N LEU A 163 27.97 1.71 -13.34
CA LEU A 163 27.74 1.43 -14.76
C LEU A 163 27.83 2.70 -15.60
N THR A 164 28.48 2.60 -16.74
CA THR A 164 28.55 3.68 -17.73
C THR A 164 27.25 3.79 -18.54
N GLN A 165 27.09 4.91 -19.23
CA GLN A 165 25.92 5.16 -20.07
C GLN A 165 25.81 4.19 -21.26
N ALA A 166 26.95 3.68 -21.73
CA ALA A 166 26.98 2.70 -22.82
C ALA A 166 26.53 1.32 -22.32
N GLU A 167 26.99 0.91 -21.15
CA GLU A 167 26.59 -0.34 -20.48
C GLU A 167 25.10 -0.35 -20.16
N LEU A 168 24.55 0.70 -19.57
CA LEU A 168 23.10 0.83 -19.28
C LEU A 168 22.20 0.80 -20.54
N LYS A 169 22.75 1.12 -21.73
CA LYS A 169 22.00 1.02 -22.98
C LYS A 169 22.01 -0.37 -23.59
N THR A 170 23.02 -1.15 -23.32
CA THR A 170 23.25 -2.48 -23.92
C THR A 170 22.85 -3.62 -23.01
N MET A 171 22.82 -3.38 -21.69
CA MET A 171 22.42 -4.36 -20.69
C MET A 171 20.89 -4.46 -20.60
N SER A 172 20.38 -5.67 -20.44
CA SER A 172 19.00 -5.88 -20.06
C SER A 172 18.79 -5.48 -18.61
N PHE A 173 17.56 -5.23 -18.20
CA PHE A 173 17.25 -4.93 -16.80
C PHE A 173 17.70 -6.05 -15.84
N ALA A 174 17.68 -7.31 -16.30
CA ALA A 174 18.18 -8.45 -15.53
C ALA A 174 19.68 -8.34 -15.22
N ASP A 175 20.49 -7.88 -16.20
CA ASP A 175 21.93 -7.73 -16.05
C ASP A 175 22.30 -6.57 -15.10
N VAL A 176 21.40 -5.61 -14.88
CA VAL A 176 21.61 -4.48 -13.95
C VAL A 176 21.32 -4.87 -12.50
N GLN A 177 20.62 -6.01 -12.27
CA GLN A 177 20.22 -6.49 -10.96
C GLN A 177 21.26 -7.43 -10.31
N GLU A 178 22.25 -7.91 -11.04
CA GLU A 178 23.38 -8.70 -10.54
C GLU A 178 24.51 -7.79 -10.04
#